data_74f03e4f79bc413e222834d31d04f98c
#
_entry.id   74f03e4f79bc413e222834d31d04f98c
#
_cell.length_a   1.000
_cell.length_b   1.000
_cell.length_c   1.000
_cell.angle_alpha   90.00
_cell.angle_beta   90.00
_cell.angle_gamma   90.00
#
_symmetry.space_group_name_H-M   'P 1'
#
loop_
_entity.id
_entity.type
_entity.pdbx_description
1 polymer ?
#
loop_
_entity_poly.entity_id
_entity_poly.type
_entity_poly.pdbx_seq_one_letter_code
_entity_poly.pdbx_strand_id
1 'polypeptide(L)'
;MKFLLPLSLLLLTLLSISPTAYAQTAPAAVQASTNGTATAQFKTSAVCDMCKARLEKSMAYEKGVQSAVLDVPTKVLTVTYKADKTTPAALRTAVQKTGYDADELTADARAYNRLPDCCKKTNAVH
;
A
#
# COMPACT_ATOMS: atom_id res chain seq x y z
N MET A 1 -33.36 -67.88 -15.31
CA MET A 1 -32.20 -67.67 -16.16
C MET A 1 -32.59 -66.70 -17.25
N LYS A 2 -32.19 -65.46 -17.11
CA LYS A 2 -31.88 -64.49 -18.17
C LYS A 2 -31.65 -63.17 -17.49
N PHE A 3 -30.41 -62.86 -17.38
CA PHE A 3 -29.93 -61.53 -16.88
C PHE A 3 -30.20 -60.47 -17.94
N LEU A 4 -30.99 -59.52 -17.60
CA LEU A 4 -31.07 -58.27 -18.36
C LEU A 4 -30.65 -57.12 -17.44
N LEU A 5 -29.42 -56.69 -17.59
CA LEU A 5 -28.95 -55.43 -17.05
C LEU A 5 -29.58 -54.26 -17.81
N PRO A 6 -30.14 -53.29 -17.12
CA PRO A 6 -30.30 -51.97 -17.75
C PRO A 6 -29.05 -51.15 -17.53
N LEU A 7 -28.47 -50.77 -18.63
CA LEU A 7 -27.38 -49.81 -18.76
C LEU A 7 -27.86 -48.43 -18.30
N SER A 8 -27.55 -48.08 -17.05
CA SER A 8 -27.84 -46.75 -16.54
C SER A 8 -26.79 -45.79 -17.06
N LEU A 9 -27.21 -44.99 -18.02
CA LEU A 9 -26.42 -43.92 -18.62
C LEU A 9 -26.26 -42.77 -17.60
N LEU A 10 -25.13 -42.77 -16.90
CA LEU A 10 -24.79 -41.70 -15.94
C LEU A 10 -24.30 -40.50 -16.73
N LEU A 11 -25.19 -39.54 -16.95
CA LEU A 11 -24.89 -38.27 -17.57
C LEU A 11 -24.13 -37.39 -16.57
N LEU A 12 -22.82 -37.41 -16.64
CA LEU A 12 -21.95 -36.56 -15.83
C LEU A 12 -21.98 -35.15 -16.42
N THR A 13 -22.84 -34.27 -15.90
CA THR A 13 -22.79 -32.84 -16.21
C THR A 13 -21.63 -32.23 -15.46
N LEU A 14 -20.54 -31.98 -16.18
CA LEU A 14 -19.45 -31.14 -15.72
C LEU A 14 -19.94 -29.69 -15.59
N LEU A 15 -20.23 -29.28 -14.36
CA LEU A 15 -20.41 -27.87 -14.03
C LEU A 15 -19.04 -27.20 -14.09
N SER A 16 -18.76 -26.52 -15.19
CA SER A 16 -17.60 -25.62 -15.32
C SER A 16 -17.79 -24.43 -14.40
N ILE A 17 -17.21 -24.48 -13.22
CA ILE A 17 -17.09 -23.33 -12.33
C ILE A 17 -15.96 -22.46 -12.88
N SER A 18 -16.31 -21.42 -13.63
CA SER A 18 -15.35 -20.40 -14.05
C SER A 18 -14.93 -19.60 -12.81
N PRO A 19 -13.64 -19.55 -12.46
CA PRO A 19 -13.21 -18.62 -11.43
C PRO A 19 -13.33 -17.20 -11.98
N THR A 20 -14.27 -16.44 -11.47
CA THR A 20 -14.31 -15.00 -11.65
C THR A 20 -13.02 -14.42 -11.07
N ALA A 21 -12.11 -14.01 -11.93
CA ALA A 21 -10.93 -13.26 -11.54
C ALA A 21 -11.41 -11.89 -11.02
N TYR A 22 -11.49 -11.77 -9.70
CA TYR A 22 -11.61 -10.46 -9.07
C TYR A 22 -10.30 -9.74 -9.33
N ALA A 23 -10.35 -8.67 -10.12
CA ALA A 23 -9.25 -7.74 -10.24
C ALA A 23 -9.03 -7.11 -8.86
N GLN A 24 -8.13 -7.69 -8.08
CA GLN A 24 -7.65 -7.09 -6.86
C GLN A 24 -6.81 -5.89 -7.26
N THR A 25 -7.35 -4.71 -7.04
CA THR A 25 -6.57 -3.47 -7.00
C THR A 25 -5.47 -3.72 -5.97
N ALA A 26 -4.24 -3.87 -6.42
CA ALA A 26 -3.13 -4.25 -5.56
C ALA A 26 -2.92 -3.16 -4.49
N PRO A 27 -3.15 -3.44 -3.20
CA PRO A 27 -2.68 -2.55 -2.15
C PRO A 27 -1.16 -2.55 -2.18
N ALA A 28 -0.56 -1.41 -1.82
CA ALA A 28 0.88 -1.24 -1.69
C ALA A 28 1.57 -2.51 -1.21
N ALA A 29 2.60 -2.96 -1.93
CA ALA A 29 3.27 -4.22 -1.66
C ALA A 29 3.83 -4.23 -0.23
N VAL A 30 3.15 -4.95 0.67
CA VAL A 30 3.64 -5.21 2.02
C VAL A 30 4.46 -6.50 1.96
N GLN A 31 5.76 -6.39 2.09
CA GLN A 31 6.65 -7.53 2.19
C GLN A 31 6.92 -7.82 3.66
N ALA A 32 6.40 -8.94 4.15
CA ALA A 32 6.73 -9.43 5.49
C ALA A 32 8.10 -10.11 5.47
N SER A 33 9.01 -9.67 6.33
CA SER A 33 10.27 -10.36 6.55
C SER A 33 10.22 -11.21 7.84
N THR A 34 11.08 -12.22 7.91
CA THR A 34 11.03 -13.35 8.87
C THR A 34 11.28 -12.98 10.34
N ASN A 35 11.58 -11.72 10.68
CA ASN A 35 11.94 -11.29 12.04
C ASN A 35 10.97 -10.25 12.64
N GLY A 36 9.69 -10.30 12.30
CA GLY A 36 8.70 -9.31 12.79
C GLY A 36 8.87 -7.92 12.18
N THR A 37 9.81 -7.75 11.24
CA THR A 37 10.01 -6.54 10.44
C THR A 37 9.25 -6.66 9.13
N ALA A 38 8.57 -5.62 8.71
CA ALA A 38 7.87 -5.54 7.44
C ALA A 38 8.29 -4.29 6.69
N THR A 39 8.10 -4.29 5.39
CA THR A 39 8.34 -3.14 4.52
C THR A 39 7.05 -2.79 3.78
N ALA A 40 6.70 -1.52 3.76
CA ALA A 40 5.57 -1.00 2.99
C ALA A 40 6.02 0.16 2.10
N GLN A 41 5.40 0.29 0.94
CA GLN A 41 5.63 1.37 0.00
C GLN A 41 4.34 2.16 -0.18
N PHE A 42 4.48 3.48 -0.20
CA PHE A 42 3.37 4.40 -0.36
C PHE A 42 3.68 5.39 -1.48
N LYS A 43 2.77 5.57 -2.41
CA LYS A 43 2.84 6.67 -3.36
C LYS A 43 2.47 7.95 -2.64
N THR A 44 3.31 8.97 -2.72
CA THR A 44 3.10 10.24 -2.03
C THR A 44 2.94 11.40 -3.03
N SER A 45 2.54 12.56 -2.52
CA SER A 45 2.51 13.82 -3.28
C SER A 45 3.77 14.67 -3.08
N ALA A 46 4.84 14.10 -2.52
CA ALA A 46 6.11 14.80 -2.34
C ALA A 46 6.80 15.07 -3.68
N VAL A 47 7.37 16.26 -3.86
CA VAL A 47 7.90 16.71 -5.17
C VAL A 47 9.33 17.22 -5.13
N CYS A 48 9.97 17.28 -3.96
CA CYS A 48 11.31 17.88 -3.81
C CYS A 48 12.10 17.27 -2.65
N ASP A 49 13.39 17.57 -2.57
CA ASP A 49 14.26 17.11 -1.49
C ASP A 49 13.86 17.65 -0.12
N MET A 50 13.28 18.84 -0.03
CA MET A 50 12.73 19.37 1.22
C MET A 50 11.53 18.53 1.69
N CYS A 51 10.68 18.08 0.76
CA CYS A 51 9.59 17.14 1.05
C CYS A 51 10.14 15.83 1.57
N LYS A 52 11.20 15.29 0.92
CA LYS A 52 11.91 14.09 1.33
C LYS A 52 12.38 14.19 2.77
N ALA A 53 13.16 15.21 3.08
CA ALA A 53 13.71 15.44 4.42
C ALA A 53 12.60 15.54 5.48
N ARG A 54 11.52 16.25 5.17
CA ARG A 54 10.36 16.41 6.06
C ARG A 54 9.63 15.10 6.32
N LEU A 55 9.36 14.34 5.27
CA LEU A 55 8.63 13.07 5.36
C LEU A 55 9.44 12.00 6.10
N GLU A 56 10.70 11.82 5.71
CA GLU A 56 11.60 10.87 6.37
C GLU A 56 11.79 11.19 7.85
N LYS A 57 11.96 12.46 8.19
CA LYS A 57 12.04 12.90 9.58
C LYS A 57 10.76 12.61 10.35
N SER A 58 9.60 12.93 9.79
CA SER A 58 8.31 12.66 10.43
C SER A 58 8.12 11.16 10.68
N MET A 59 8.41 10.33 9.69
CA MET A 59 8.27 8.89 9.81
C MET A 59 9.25 8.28 10.84
N ALA A 60 10.43 8.86 10.99
CA ALA A 60 11.41 8.39 11.99
C ALA A 60 10.91 8.53 13.44
N TYR A 61 9.95 9.41 13.69
CA TYR A 61 9.31 9.57 15.01
C TYR A 61 8.08 8.68 15.19
N GLU A 62 7.60 8.03 14.15
CA GLU A 62 6.45 7.13 14.24
C GLU A 62 6.83 5.83 14.96
N LYS A 63 5.93 5.39 15.86
CA LYS A 63 6.13 4.17 16.63
C LYS A 63 6.32 2.97 15.69
N GLY A 64 7.36 2.21 15.94
CA GLY A 64 7.65 0.99 15.19
C GLY A 64 8.41 1.18 13.89
N VAL A 65 8.58 2.40 13.41
CA VAL A 65 9.37 2.68 12.20
C VAL A 65 10.85 2.51 12.49
N GLN A 66 11.54 1.75 11.65
CA GLN A 66 12.98 1.52 11.71
C GLN A 66 13.72 2.39 10.69
N SER A 67 13.15 2.56 9.51
CA SER A 67 13.68 3.43 8.47
C SER A 67 12.58 3.90 7.54
N ALA A 68 12.79 5.05 6.92
CA ALA A 68 11.91 5.58 5.89
C ALA A 68 12.76 6.29 4.85
N VAL A 69 12.56 5.97 3.58
CA VAL A 69 13.31 6.54 2.45
C VAL A 69 12.33 6.92 1.36
N LEU A 70 12.34 8.20 0.98
CA LEU A 70 11.57 8.71 -0.15
C LEU A 70 12.44 8.78 -1.41
N ASP A 71 11.98 8.17 -2.47
CA ASP A 71 12.51 8.40 -3.81
C ASP A 71 11.71 9.53 -4.46
N VAL A 72 12.33 10.71 -4.62
CA VAL A 72 11.64 11.90 -5.12
C VAL A 72 11.15 11.74 -6.56
N PRO A 73 11.96 11.21 -7.51
CA PRO A 73 11.52 11.03 -8.90
C PRO A 73 10.26 10.19 -9.02
N THR A 74 10.16 9.09 -8.30
CA THR A 74 9.00 8.20 -8.31
C THR A 74 7.93 8.59 -7.30
N LYS A 75 8.25 9.46 -6.35
CA LYS A 75 7.39 9.85 -5.22
C LYS A 75 7.01 8.68 -4.31
N VAL A 76 7.78 7.62 -4.31
CA VAL A 76 7.53 6.42 -3.49
C VAL A 76 8.30 6.51 -2.19
N LEU A 77 7.56 6.43 -1.09
CA LEU A 77 8.09 6.32 0.27
C LEU A 77 8.16 4.85 0.65
N THR A 78 9.36 4.35 0.92
CA THR A 78 9.58 2.99 1.44
C THR A 78 9.82 3.07 2.95
N VAL A 79 8.99 2.38 3.73
CA VAL A 79 9.06 2.36 5.19
C VAL A 79 9.31 0.94 5.67
N THR A 80 10.37 0.75 6.44
CA THR A 80 10.64 -0.48 7.17
C THR A 80 10.20 -0.30 8.63
N TYR A 81 9.39 -1.22 9.12
CA TYR A 81 8.74 -1.08 10.43
C TYR A 81 8.57 -2.44 11.12
N LYS A 82 8.35 -2.41 12.42
CA LYS A 82 7.98 -3.59 13.23
C LYS A 82 6.49 -3.84 13.12
N ALA A 83 6.10 -5.01 12.59
CA ALA A 83 4.71 -5.36 12.33
C ALA A 83 3.87 -5.52 13.61
N ASP A 84 4.51 -5.77 14.74
CA ASP A 84 3.86 -5.82 16.06
C ASP A 84 3.63 -4.44 16.69
N LYS A 85 4.22 -3.38 16.14
CA LYS A 85 4.16 -2.00 16.69
C LYS A 85 3.29 -1.05 15.88
N THR A 86 3.19 -1.24 14.57
CA THR A 86 2.42 -0.38 13.68
C THR A 86 1.89 -1.16 12.47
N THR A 87 1.07 -0.52 11.68
CA THR A 87 0.43 -1.09 10.49
C THR A 87 0.58 -0.17 9.29
N PRO A 88 0.47 -0.67 8.04
CA PRO A 88 0.44 0.18 6.85
C PRO A 88 -0.63 1.27 6.90
N ALA A 89 -1.81 0.98 7.45
CA ALA A 89 -2.87 1.96 7.61
C ALA A 89 -2.47 3.11 8.56
N ALA A 90 -1.84 2.80 9.69
CA ALA A 90 -1.32 3.80 10.61
C ALA A 90 -0.22 4.65 9.98
N LEU A 91 0.66 4.03 9.18
CA LEU A 91 1.73 4.74 8.47
C LEU A 91 1.18 5.68 7.39
N ARG A 92 0.14 5.28 6.64
CA ARG A 92 -0.56 6.20 5.71
C ARG A 92 -1.14 7.41 6.43
N THR A 93 -1.77 7.19 7.56
CA THR A 93 -2.30 8.28 8.39
C THR A 93 -1.19 9.23 8.85
N ALA A 94 -0.03 8.71 9.22
CA ALA A 94 1.13 9.53 9.59
C ALA A 94 1.62 10.38 8.41
N VAL A 95 1.68 9.82 7.19
CA VAL A 95 2.01 10.56 5.96
C VAL A 95 1.01 11.69 5.72
N GLN A 96 -0.30 11.42 5.83
CA GLN A 96 -1.34 12.45 5.68
C GLN A 96 -1.19 13.60 6.69
N LYS A 97 -0.91 13.28 7.94
CA LYS A 97 -0.68 14.28 9.01
C LYS A 97 0.56 15.14 8.79
N THR A 98 1.51 14.66 8.00
CA THR A 98 2.69 15.45 7.59
C THR A 98 2.36 16.41 6.45
N GLY A 99 1.22 16.27 5.78
CA GLY A 99 0.74 17.14 4.72
C GLY A 99 0.87 16.55 3.31
N TYR A 100 1.11 15.25 3.18
CA TYR A 100 1.25 14.57 1.89
C TYR A 100 0.16 13.53 1.68
N ASP A 101 -0.25 13.34 0.43
CA ASP A 101 -1.12 12.24 0.06
C ASP A 101 -0.38 10.91 0.29
N ALA A 102 -1.13 9.87 0.61
CA ALA A 102 -0.62 8.52 0.80
C ALA A 102 -1.49 7.53 0.02
N ASP A 103 -0.99 7.04 -1.09
CA ASP A 103 -1.75 6.24 -2.05
C ASP A 103 -3.05 6.97 -2.46
N GLU A 104 -4.22 6.37 -2.24
CA GLU A 104 -5.52 6.97 -2.54
C GLU A 104 -6.01 7.98 -1.48
N LEU A 105 -5.30 8.09 -0.35
CA LEU A 105 -5.72 8.95 0.75
C LEU A 105 -5.15 10.36 0.60
N THR A 106 -6.02 11.35 0.64
CA THR A 106 -5.63 12.76 0.55
C THR A 106 -4.96 13.23 1.85
N ALA A 107 -3.98 14.11 1.73
CA ALA A 107 -3.32 14.75 2.86
C ALA A 107 -4.31 15.45 3.80
N ASP A 108 -3.96 15.53 5.08
CA ASP A 108 -4.66 16.42 6.02
C ASP A 108 -4.59 17.87 5.50
N ALA A 109 -5.74 18.51 5.34
CA ALA A 109 -5.84 19.82 4.73
C ALA A 109 -5.06 20.88 5.51
N ARG A 110 -5.08 20.82 6.84
CA ARG A 110 -4.35 21.74 7.70
C ARG A 110 -2.85 21.59 7.55
N ALA A 111 -2.38 20.33 7.56
CA ALA A 111 -0.98 20.01 7.38
C ALA A 111 -0.50 20.42 5.99
N TYR A 112 -1.27 20.13 4.95
CA TYR A 112 -0.97 20.53 3.58
C TYR A 112 -0.85 22.06 3.43
N ASN A 113 -1.78 22.81 4.01
CA ASN A 113 -1.78 24.28 3.92
C ASN A 113 -0.56 24.91 4.58
N ARG A 114 0.04 24.24 5.56
CA ARG A 114 1.27 24.69 6.24
C ARG A 114 2.56 24.29 5.54
N LEU A 115 2.49 23.49 4.48
CA LEU A 115 3.68 23.15 3.70
C LEU A 115 4.24 24.41 3.02
N PRO A 116 5.58 24.53 2.90
CA PRO A 116 6.21 25.53 2.04
C PRO A 116 5.69 25.42 0.60
N ASP A 117 5.71 26.52 -0.13
CA ASP A 117 5.19 26.55 -1.50
C ASP A 117 5.88 25.55 -2.42
N CYS A 118 7.21 25.35 -2.26
CA CYS A 118 7.96 24.35 -3.01
C CYS A 118 7.50 22.90 -2.74
N CYS A 119 6.84 22.64 -1.62
CA CYS A 119 6.32 21.31 -1.25
C CYS A 119 4.87 21.07 -1.67
N LYS A 120 4.22 22.04 -2.31
CA LYS A 120 2.85 21.88 -2.78
C LYS A 120 2.79 20.89 -3.95
N LYS A 121 1.83 19.97 -3.92
CA LYS A 121 1.67 18.93 -4.95
C LYS A 121 1.37 19.44 -6.35
N THR A 122 1.03 20.71 -6.48
CA THR A 122 0.82 21.38 -7.76
C THR A 122 2.12 21.68 -8.51
N ASN A 123 3.27 21.58 -7.84
CA ASN A 123 4.57 21.77 -8.46
C ASN A 123 5.03 20.51 -9.19
N ALA A 124 5.87 20.71 -10.22
CA ALA A 124 6.60 19.61 -10.82
C ALA A 124 7.64 19.05 -9.83
N VAL A 125 8.11 17.82 -10.08
CA VAL A 125 9.22 17.23 -9.33
C VAL A 125 10.51 18.03 -9.62
N HIS A 126 11.25 18.41 -8.59
CA HIS A 126 12.49 19.19 -8.69
C HIS A 126 13.48 18.89 -7.55
#